data_271378aae489d055891a01c0473739b0
#
_entry.id   271378aae489d055891a01c0473739b0
#
_cell.length_a   1.000
_cell.length_b   1.000
_cell.length_c   1.000
_cell.angle_alpha   90.00
_cell.angle_beta   90.00
_cell.angle_gamma   90.00
#
_symmetry.space_group_name_H-M   'P 1'
#
loop_
_entity.id
_entity.type
_entity.pdbx_description
1 polymer ?
#
loop_
_entity_poly.entity_id
_entity_poly.type
_entity_poly.pdbx_seq_one_letter_code
_entity_poly.pdbx_strand_id
1 'polypeptide(L)'
;MSSVPRAVARSNEVYRRNEMPVGATTENAPLPPEDHRWSLQQARDWYVALPWLVGCNFTPSYAINQIDFWQAESFDIGVIDRELGWAAELGMNAARVYLHDLLWLADPVGFVERIDAYLTVAARYGIRTMLVLFDSCWHPEPQLGPQRQPTPGVHNSGWVQSPGLKALSDPSQHPRLEAYVTAIVFAFRDDERVLAWDIWNEPDNGHEVDQCKPAVLAAKGALVAPVLAQAFEWARHANPSQPLTSGIWLGDWSDEVLLSAIQRLQLACSDIISFHSYMKANAFRQRVRWLKRFGRPILCTEFMARTTGSTFEAILPVAKEQGVAAFCWGLVLGRTQTHLPWKPSKKDKKARVMWFHDVLHPDGRPHRPHEVEFLRKITGAAKKRD
;
A
#
# COMPACT_ATOMS: atom_id res chain seq x y z
N MET A 1 -5.38 -37.11 6.15
CA MET A 1 -4.01 -36.62 5.86
C MET A 1 -4.08 -35.82 4.58
N SER A 2 -4.16 -34.50 4.69
CA SER A 2 -4.33 -33.58 3.57
C SER A 2 -2.94 -33.15 3.12
N SER A 3 -2.60 -33.46 1.87
CA SER A 3 -1.33 -33.08 1.23
C SER A 3 -1.29 -31.57 1.04
N VAL A 4 -0.36 -30.91 1.71
CA VAL A 4 0.03 -29.52 1.42
C VAL A 4 0.52 -29.44 -0.02
N PRO A 5 0.07 -28.46 -0.82
CA PRO A 5 0.51 -28.34 -2.21
C PRO A 5 2.04 -28.20 -2.29
N ARG A 6 2.70 -28.96 -3.16
CA ARG A 6 4.16 -28.97 -3.35
C ARG A 6 4.80 -27.60 -3.66
N ALA A 7 4.03 -26.62 -4.08
CA ALA A 7 4.49 -25.25 -4.33
C ALA A 7 4.91 -24.50 -3.04
N VAL A 8 4.17 -24.71 -1.94
CA VAL A 8 4.44 -24.08 -0.64
C VAL A 8 5.72 -24.61 0.00
N ALA A 9 6.05 -25.90 -0.24
CA ALA A 9 7.27 -26.51 0.28
C ALA A 9 8.54 -25.97 -0.41
N ARG A 10 8.45 -25.57 -1.69
CA ARG A 10 9.61 -25.05 -2.45
C ARG A 10 9.97 -23.61 -2.10
N SER A 11 9.01 -22.74 -1.78
CA SER A 11 9.31 -21.36 -1.37
C SER A 11 10.07 -21.32 -0.03
N ASN A 12 9.70 -22.22 0.91
CA ASN A 12 10.43 -22.37 2.17
C ASN A 12 11.88 -22.90 1.99
N GLU A 13 12.14 -23.64 0.92
CA GLU A 13 13.49 -24.14 0.59
C GLU A 13 14.40 -23.02 0.04
N VAL A 14 13.87 -22.07 -0.70
CA VAL A 14 14.63 -20.91 -1.22
C VAL A 14 15.09 -20.00 -0.07
N TYR A 15 14.24 -19.76 0.93
CA TYR A 15 14.61 -19.01 2.13
C TYR A 15 15.67 -19.73 2.99
N ARG A 16 15.64 -21.08 3.04
CA ARG A 16 16.61 -21.87 3.81
C ARG A 16 17.96 -22.07 3.10
N ARG A 17 17.99 -22.01 1.76
CA ARG A 17 19.22 -22.17 0.97
C ARG A 17 20.03 -20.88 0.83
N ASN A 18 19.42 -19.72 1.04
CA ASN A 18 20.09 -18.43 1.10
C ASN A 18 20.38 -18.05 2.56
N GLU A 19 20.97 -18.94 3.34
CA GLU A 19 21.58 -18.58 4.62
C GLU A 19 22.67 -17.55 4.34
N MET A 20 22.35 -16.29 4.55
CA MET A 20 23.32 -15.20 4.56
C MET A 20 24.36 -15.50 5.63
N PRO A 21 25.64 -15.22 5.40
CA PRO A 21 26.65 -15.41 6.44
C PRO A 21 26.22 -14.64 7.69
N VAL A 22 26.12 -15.35 8.80
CA VAL A 22 25.88 -14.79 10.13
C VAL A 22 27.03 -13.84 10.44
N GLY A 23 26.83 -12.54 10.20
CA GLY A 23 27.90 -11.55 10.41
C GLY A 23 27.64 -10.19 9.81
N ALA A 24 26.66 -10.01 8.93
CA ALA A 24 26.26 -8.69 8.47
C ALA A 24 25.28 -8.07 9.50
N THR A 25 25.79 -7.42 10.51
CA THR A 25 24.99 -6.55 11.38
C THR A 25 24.52 -5.36 10.54
N THR A 26 23.22 -5.30 10.28
CA THR A 26 22.51 -4.22 9.56
C THR A 26 22.50 -2.90 10.35
N GLU A 27 23.35 -2.76 11.36
CA GLU A 27 23.39 -1.59 12.23
C GLU A 27 23.85 -0.31 11.52
N ASN A 28 24.41 -0.40 10.30
CA ASN A 28 25.05 0.73 9.62
C ASN A 28 24.78 0.80 8.11
N ALA A 29 23.58 0.57 7.62
CA ALA A 29 23.26 1.14 6.31
C ALA A 29 23.34 2.67 6.43
N PRO A 30 24.17 3.37 5.66
CA PRO A 30 24.24 4.82 5.75
C PRO A 30 22.88 5.41 5.43
N LEU A 31 22.36 6.22 6.35
CA LEU A 31 21.17 7.03 6.07
C LEU A 31 21.51 7.99 4.92
N PRO A 32 20.60 8.22 3.96
CA PRO A 32 20.84 9.18 2.90
C PRO A 32 21.06 10.58 3.48
N PRO A 33 21.79 11.46 2.78
CA PRO A 33 21.99 12.84 3.21
C PRO A 33 20.67 13.54 3.52
N GLU A 34 20.61 14.27 4.62
CA GLU A 34 19.39 15.00 5.05
C GLU A 34 18.93 16.07 4.05
N ASP A 35 19.84 16.56 3.22
CA ASP A 35 19.61 17.58 2.18
C ASP A 35 18.82 17.09 0.98
N HIS A 36 18.64 15.78 0.79
CA HIS A 36 17.83 15.22 -0.28
C HIS A 36 16.33 15.14 0.06
N ARG A 37 15.94 15.36 1.30
CA ARG A 37 14.55 15.28 1.75
C ARG A 37 13.91 16.67 1.82
N TRP A 38 12.61 16.75 1.55
CA TRP A 38 11.86 18.00 1.76
C TRP A 38 12.09 18.56 3.17
N SER A 39 12.23 19.88 3.26
CA SER A 39 12.22 20.56 4.55
C SER A 39 10.90 20.32 5.29
N LEU A 40 10.91 20.47 6.63
CA LEU A 40 9.68 20.38 7.42
C LEU A 40 8.64 21.41 6.97
N GLN A 41 9.10 22.61 6.60
CA GLN A 41 8.20 23.66 6.13
C GLN A 41 7.55 23.31 4.80
N GLN A 42 8.32 22.85 3.82
CA GLN A 42 7.82 22.43 2.51
C GLN A 42 6.77 21.31 2.64
N ALA A 43 7.03 20.30 3.48
CA ALA A 43 6.09 19.20 3.71
C ALA A 43 4.79 19.69 4.38
N ARG A 44 4.89 20.62 5.33
CA ARG A 44 3.72 21.22 5.99
C ARG A 44 2.90 22.08 5.04
N ASP A 45 3.55 22.94 4.26
CA ASP A 45 2.87 23.83 3.30
C ASP A 45 2.12 23.02 2.25
N TRP A 46 2.74 21.95 1.74
CA TRP A 46 2.10 21.01 0.84
C TRP A 46 0.83 20.41 1.47
N TYR A 47 0.90 19.94 2.73
CA TYR A 47 -0.24 19.28 3.36
C TYR A 47 -1.37 20.24 3.74
N VAL A 48 -1.04 21.45 4.18
CA VAL A 48 -2.02 22.50 4.55
C VAL A 48 -2.80 22.99 3.34
N ALA A 49 -2.19 22.95 2.14
CA ALA A 49 -2.86 23.31 0.89
C ALA A 49 -3.91 22.28 0.44
N LEU A 50 -3.94 21.08 1.06
CA LEU A 50 -4.86 20.00 0.71
C LEU A 50 -6.11 20.02 1.60
N PRO A 51 -7.28 19.60 1.07
CA PRO A 51 -8.41 19.24 1.93
C PRO A 51 -8.03 18.04 2.81
N TRP A 52 -8.81 17.77 3.86
CA TRP A 52 -8.65 16.52 4.61
C TRP A 52 -8.82 15.32 3.66
N LEU A 53 -7.79 14.49 3.58
CA LEU A 53 -7.74 13.35 2.66
C LEU A 53 -8.40 12.13 3.29
N VAL A 54 -9.39 11.61 2.61
CA VAL A 54 -10.03 10.32 2.89
C VAL A 54 -10.07 9.52 1.60
N GLY A 55 -9.62 8.27 1.67
CA GLY A 55 -9.51 7.46 0.47
C GLY A 55 -9.51 5.97 0.74
N CYS A 56 -9.17 5.23 -0.29
CA CYS A 56 -9.02 3.78 -0.24
C CYS A 56 -7.75 3.32 -0.95
N ASN A 57 -7.27 2.14 -0.57
CA ASN A 57 -6.38 1.36 -1.40
C ASN A 57 -7.24 0.73 -2.49
N PHE A 58 -7.08 1.24 -3.71
CA PHE A 58 -7.94 0.88 -4.83
C PHE A 58 -7.30 -0.22 -5.67
N THR A 59 -8.02 -1.31 -5.80
CA THR A 59 -7.79 -2.39 -6.78
C THR A 59 -9.14 -2.68 -7.41
N PRO A 60 -9.31 -2.55 -8.73
CA PRO A 60 -10.61 -2.77 -9.36
C PRO A 60 -11.06 -4.22 -9.16
N SER A 61 -12.36 -4.42 -9.05
CA SER A 61 -12.96 -5.71 -8.67
C SER A 61 -12.61 -6.87 -9.60
N TYR A 62 -12.25 -6.57 -10.86
CA TYR A 62 -11.81 -7.59 -11.81
C TYR A 62 -10.39 -8.11 -11.54
N ALA A 63 -9.54 -7.33 -10.90
CA ALA A 63 -8.14 -7.65 -10.73
C ALA A 63 -7.88 -8.49 -9.47
N ILE A 64 -7.03 -9.49 -9.58
CA ILE A 64 -6.58 -10.31 -8.44
C ILE A 64 -5.30 -9.74 -7.79
N ASN A 65 -4.53 -8.95 -8.55
CA ASN A 65 -3.27 -8.32 -8.13
C ASN A 65 -2.92 -7.13 -9.03
N GLN A 66 -1.77 -6.52 -8.78
CA GLN A 66 -1.27 -5.37 -9.53
C GLN A 66 -1.05 -5.69 -11.02
N ILE A 67 -0.60 -6.91 -11.36
CA ILE A 67 -0.37 -7.32 -12.74
C ILE A 67 -1.69 -7.39 -13.50
N ASP A 68 -2.69 -8.06 -12.93
CA ASP A 68 -4.03 -8.19 -13.49
C ASP A 68 -4.75 -6.82 -13.60
N PHE A 69 -4.41 -5.89 -12.72
CA PHE A 69 -4.93 -4.52 -12.79
C PHE A 69 -4.42 -3.78 -14.03
N TRP A 70 -3.12 -3.90 -14.34
CA TRP A 70 -2.46 -2.98 -15.25
C TRP A 70 -2.00 -3.58 -16.59
N GLN A 71 -1.92 -4.91 -16.77
CA GLN A 71 -1.51 -5.45 -18.05
C GLN A 71 -2.55 -5.18 -19.14
N ALA A 72 -2.12 -5.03 -20.40
CA ALA A 72 -2.96 -4.58 -21.51
C ALA A 72 -4.20 -5.47 -21.73
N GLU A 73 -4.04 -6.77 -21.54
CA GLU A 73 -5.07 -7.77 -21.80
C GLU A 73 -6.23 -7.76 -20.79
N SER A 74 -5.99 -7.22 -19.58
CA SER A 74 -7.01 -7.19 -18.50
C SER A 74 -7.42 -5.79 -18.09
N PHE A 75 -6.73 -4.73 -18.54
CA PHE A 75 -7.01 -3.36 -18.17
C PHE A 75 -8.41 -2.93 -18.62
N ASP A 76 -9.31 -2.71 -17.66
CA ASP A 76 -10.70 -2.30 -17.92
C ASP A 76 -10.98 -0.92 -17.33
N ILE A 77 -10.82 0.11 -18.17
CA ILE A 77 -11.07 1.51 -17.78
C ILE A 77 -12.54 1.79 -17.43
N GLY A 78 -13.47 1.00 -17.97
CA GLY A 78 -14.91 1.15 -17.67
C GLY A 78 -15.25 0.68 -16.25
N VAL A 79 -14.63 -0.39 -15.79
CA VAL A 79 -14.75 -0.83 -14.38
C VAL A 79 -14.09 0.18 -13.45
N ILE A 80 -12.89 0.66 -13.80
CA ILE A 80 -12.17 1.66 -13.03
C ILE A 80 -13.00 2.94 -12.88
N ASP A 81 -13.57 3.43 -13.96
CA ASP A 81 -14.42 4.63 -13.98
C ASP A 81 -15.62 4.49 -13.05
N ARG A 82 -16.34 3.39 -13.17
CA ARG A 82 -17.51 3.09 -12.34
C ARG A 82 -17.17 3.03 -10.85
N GLU A 83 -16.11 2.32 -10.49
CA GLU A 83 -15.75 2.09 -9.09
C GLU A 83 -15.14 3.32 -8.43
N LEU A 84 -14.36 4.14 -9.16
CA LEU A 84 -13.89 5.44 -8.68
C LEU A 84 -15.06 6.43 -8.54
N GLY A 85 -16.05 6.36 -9.41
CA GLY A 85 -17.30 7.11 -9.24
C GLY A 85 -18.01 6.79 -7.91
N TRP A 86 -18.08 5.49 -7.56
CA TRP A 86 -18.62 5.09 -6.26
C TRP A 86 -17.75 5.58 -5.08
N ALA A 87 -16.42 5.55 -5.21
CA ALA A 87 -15.54 6.13 -4.19
C ALA A 87 -15.83 7.61 -3.94
N ALA A 88 -15.97 8.39 -5.02
CA ALA A 88 -16.34 9.80 -4.93
C ALA A 88 -17.71 10.03 -4.29
N GLU A 89 -18.70 9.19 -4.57
CA GLU A 89 -20.02 9.22 -3.93
C GLU A 89 -19.97 8.98 -2.41
N LEU A 90 -18.93 8.29 -1.93
CA LEU A 90 -18.63 8.13 -0.51
C LEU A 90 -17.88 9.34 0.08
N GLY A 91 -17.52 10.32 -0.75
CA GLY A 91 -16.73 11.49 -0.39
C GLY A 91 -15.23 11.22 -0.27
N MET A 92 -14.74 10.15 -0.89
CA MET A 92 -13.31 9.89 -1.00
C MET A 92 -12.71 10.82 -2.04
N ASN A 93 -11.60 11.46 -1.70
CA ASN A 93 -10.87 12.41 -2.54
C ASN A 93 -9.41 11.97 -2.79
N ALA A 94 -9.06 10.77 -2.34
CA ALA A 94 -7.75 10.19 -2.56
C ALA A 94 -7.86 8.68 -2.81
N ALA A 95 -6.91 8.14 -3.60
CA ALA A 95 -6.71 6.71 -3.78
C ALA A 95 -5.24 6.36 -3.60
N ARG A 96 -4.93 5.15 -3.13
CA ARG A 96 -3.59 4.58 -3.12
C ARG A 96 -3.59 3.34 -4.01
N VAL A 97 -2.69 3.29 -4.98
CA VAL A 97 -2.70 2.32 -6.06
C VAL A 97 -1.32 1.73 -6.27
N TYR A 98 -1.27 0.42 -6.44
CA TYR A 98 -0.03 -0.34 -6.55
C TYR A 98 0.37 -0.53 -8.02
N LEU A 99 1.61 -0.20 -8.34
CA LEU A 99 2.26 -0.46 -9.62
C LEU A 99 3.07 -1.77 -9.56
N HIS A 100 3.68 -2.17 -10.69
CA HIS A 100 4.51 -3.37 -10.73
C HIS A 100 5.62 -3.25 -11.77
N ASP A 101 6.87 -3.54 -11.37
CA ASP A 101 8.08 -3.39 -12.18
C ASP A 101 8.08 -4.24 -13.47
N LEU A 102 7.49 -5.44 -13.44
CA LEU A 102 7.41 -6.31 -14.62
C LEU A 102 6.52 -5.74 -15.73
N LEU A 103 5.50 -4.96 -15.39
CA LEU A 103 4.63 -4.32 -16.38
C LEU A 103 5.36 -3.27 -17.18
N TRP A 104 6.16 -2.45 -16.49
CA TRP A 104 7.02 -1.47 -17.16
C TRP A 104 8.11 -2.16 -18.00
N LEU A 105 8.72 -3.23 -17.48
CA LEU A 105 9.72 -3.98 -18.22
C LEU A 105 9.18 -4.56 -19.54
N ALA A 106 7.94 -5.03 -19.54
CA ALA A 106 7.33 -5.65 -20.71
C ALA A 106 6.81 -4.64 -21.73
N ASP A 107 6.23 -3.53 -21.27
CA ASP A 107 5.59 -2.51 -22.12
C ASP A 107 5.69 -1.13 -21.44
N PRO A 108 6.85 -0.47 -21.51
CA PRO A 108 7.07 0.82 -20.83
C PRO A 108 6.09 1.91 -21.28
N VAL A 109 5.84 1.99 -22.58
CA VAL A 109 4.97 3.03 -23.16
C VAL A 109 3.52 2.79 -22.79
N GLY A 110 2.99 1.62 -23.10
CA GLY A 110 1.59 1.30 -22.80
C GLY A 110 1.30 1.26 -21.31
N PHE A 111 2.28 0.93 -20.45
CA PHE A 111 2.08 1.00 -19.01
C PHE A 111 1.91 2.45 -18.53
N VAL A 112 2.73 3.40 -19.02
CA VAL A 112 2.58 4.83 -18.73
C VAL A 112 1.23 5.35 -19.26
N GLU A 113 0.81 4.95 -20.44
CA GLU A 113 -0.48 5.35 -21.04
C GLU A 113 -1.67 4.84 -20.18
N ARG A 114 -1.60 3.61 -19.63
CA ARG A 114 -2.64 3.07 -18.75
C ARG A 114 -2.68 3.80 -17.40
N ILE A 115 -1.52 4.18 -16.85
CA ILE A 115 -1.47 5.01 -15.64
C ILE A 115 -2.09 6.38 -15.91
N ASP A 116 -1.77 7.01 -17.04
CA ASP A 116 -2.34 8.31 -17.44
C ASP A 116 -3.88 8.23 -17.61
N ALA A 117 -4.37 7.20 -18.27
CA ALA A 117 -5.80 6.94 -18.41
C ALA A 117 -6.50 6.79 -17.05
N TYR A 118 -5.91 6.02 -16.14
CA TYR A 118 -6.39 5.88 -14.76
C TYR A 118 -6.43 7.23 -14.03
N LEU A 119 -5.33 8.00 -14.06
CA LEU A 119 -5.24 9.31 -13.41
C LEU A 119 -6.26 10.29 -13.99
N THR A 120 -6.52 10.23 -15.30
CA THR A 120 -7.55 11.03 -15.95
C THR A 120 -8.94 10.71 -15.40
N VAL A 121 -9.25 9.44 -15.24
CA VAL A 121 -10.52 9.02 -14.65
C VAL A 121 -10.62 9.45 -13.18
N ALA A 122 -9.59 9.21 -12.37
CA ALA A 122 -9.58 9.61 -10.97
C ALA A 122 -9.78 11.13 -10.80
N ALA A 123 -9.09 11.92 -11.61
CA ALA A 123 -9.18 13.38 -11.58
C ALA A 123 -10.59 13.92 -11.91
N ARG A 124 -11.32 13.26 -12.82
CA ARG A 124 -12.74 13.64 -13.11
C ARG A 124 -13.62 13.57 -11.86
N TYR A 125 -13.28 12.72 -10.93
CA TYR A 125 -13.98 12.56 -9.66
C TYR A 125 -13.35 13.35 -8.50
N GLY A 126 -12.33 14.18 -8.78
CA GLY A 126 -11.59 14.92 -7.75
C GLY A 126 -10.73 14.03 -6.85
N ILE A 127 -10.38 12.85 -7.31
CA ILE A 127 -9.53 11.88 -6.59
C ILE A 127 -8.08 12.07 -7.04
N ARG A 128 -7.19 12.39 -6.10
CA ARG A 128 -5.74 12.37 -6.32
C ARG A 128 -5.15 11.04 -5.89
N THR A 129 -4.12 10.59 -6.60
CA THR A 129 -3.61 9.22 -6.42
C THR A 129 -2.20 9.18 -5.82
N MET A 130 -2.03 8.43 -4.73
CA MET A 130 -0.73 7.99 -4.24
C MET A 130 -0.35 6.71 -4.98
N LEU A 131 0.77 6.75 -5.70
CA LEU A 131 1.28 5.61 -6.49
C LEU A 131 2.32 4.84 -5.67
N VAL A 132 2.12 3.53 -5.49
CA VAL A 132 3.03 2.63 -4.78
C VAL A 132 3.93 1.95 -5.81
N LEU A 133 5.26 2.14 -5.68
CA LEU A 133 6.21 1.63 -6.66
C LEU A 133 6.58 0.17 -6.41
N PHE A 134 6.85 -0.20 -5.15
CA PHE A 134 7.24 -1.55 -4.74
C PHE A 134 6.37 -2.06 -3.59
N ASP A 135 6.33 -3.40 -3.45
CA ASP A 135 5.49 -4.06 -2.45
C ASP A 135 6.11 -5.40 -2.02
N SER A 136 6.20 -5.64 -0.71
CA SER A 136 6.74 -6.89 -0.16
C SER A 136 5.68 -7.92 0.20
N CYS A 137 4.39 -7.63 -0.04
CA CYS A 137 3.30 -8.47 0.44
C CYS A 137 3.05 -9.69 -0.46
N TRP A 138 2.75 -10.82 0.17
CA TRP A 138 2.28 -12.08 -0.40
C TRP A 138 3.31 -12.79 -1.30
N HIS A 139 2.92 -13.22 -2.52
CA HIS A 139 3.72 -14.14 -3.32
C HIS A 139 5.00 -13.52 -3.86
N PRO A 140 6.17 -14.12 -3.60
CA PRO A 140 7.47 -13.55 -3.97
C PRO A 140 7.87 -13.80 -5.43
N GLU A 141 7.09 -14.56 -6.19
CA GLU A 141 7.39 -14.95 -7.58
C GLU A 141 6.31 -14.43 -8.53
N PRO A 142 6.31 -13.11 -8.86
CA PRO A 142 5.37 -12.55 -9.82
C PRO A 142 5.65 -13.06 -11.24
N GLN A 143 4.60 -13.18 -12.05
CA GLN A 143 4.68 -13.57 -13.45
C GLN A 143 3.68 -12.76 -14.27
N LEU A 144 4.08 -12.32 -15.47
CA LEU A 144 3.18 -11.69 -16.45
C LEU A 144 2.24 -12.72 -17.08
N GLY A 145 1.22 -12.23 -17.77
CA GLY A 145 0.21 -13.03 -18.45
C GLY A 145 -0.97 -13.40 -17.57
N PRO A 146 -1.73 -14.43 -17.93
CA PRO A 146 -2.95 -14.82 -17.21
C PRO A 146 -2.68 -15.11 -15.73
N GLN A 147 -3.32 -14.36 -14.87
CA GLN A 147 -3.17 -14.55 -13.43
C GLN A 147 -4.01 -15.72 -12.94
N ARG A 148 -3.51 -16.42 -11.92
CA ARG A 148 -4.23 -17.53 -11.30
C ARG A 148 -5.60 -17.11 -10.76
N GLN A 149 -6.52 -18.05 -10.66
CA GLN A 149 -7.78 -17.80 -9.96
C GLN A 149 -7.52 -17.63 -8.45
N PRO A 150 -8.31 -16.81 -7.76
CA PRO A 150 -8.21 -16.68 -6.31
C PRO A 150 -8.48 -18.03 -5.64
N THR A 151 -7.72 -18.36 -4.62
CA THR A 151 -8.02 -19.53 -3.79
C THR A 151 -9.30 -19.25 -3.00
N PRO A 152 -10.39 -20.01 -3.20
CA PRO A 152 -11.65 -19.75 -2.55
C PRO A 152 -11.51 -19.70 -1.02
N GLY A 153 -12.05 -18.66 -0.40
CA GLY A 153 -12.02 -18.49 1.05
C GLY A 153 -10.70 -18.02 1.64
N VAL A 154 -9.72 -17.63 0.81
CA VAL A 154 -8.40 -17.14 1.25
C VAL A 154 -8.23 -15.67 0.86
N HIS A 155 -8.03 -14.83 1.88
CA HIS A 155 -7.78 -13.40 1.72
C HIS A 155 -6.57 -13.16 0.83
N ASN A 156 -6.72 -12.28 -0.16
CA ASN A 156 -5.66 -11.74 -1.01
C ASN A 156 -4.70 -12.79 -1.62
N SER A 157 -5.23 -13.98 -1.89
CA SER A 157 -4.44 -15.17 -2.24
C SER A 157 -3.70 -15.09 -3.57
N GLY A 158 -3.99 -14.10 -4.42
CA GLY A 158 -3.35 -13.91 -5.71
C GLY A 158 -2.40 -12.72 -5.77
N TRP A 159 -2.27 -11.96 -4.70
CA TRP A 159 -1.39 -10.80 -4.63
C TRP A 159 0.09 -11.18 -4.75
N VAL A 160 0.89 -10.35 -5.40
CA VAL A 160 2.30 -10.63 -5.72
C VAL A 160 3.21 -9.48 -5.30
N GLN A 161 4.45 -9.81 -4.97
CA GLN A 161 5.48 -8.81 -4.61
C GLN A 161 6.01 -8.08 -5.85
N SER A 162 6.35 -6.80 -5.70
CA SER A 162 7.11 -6.00 -6.64
C SER A 162 8.25 -5.27 -5.90
N PRO A 163 9.53 -5.50 -6.25
CA PRO A 163 9.99 -6.54 -7.14
C PRO A 163 9.82 -7.92 -6.51
N GLY A 164 9.76 -8.97 -7.35
CA GLY A 164 9.79 -10.34 -6.86
C GLY A 164 11.10 -10.66 -6.16
N LEU A 165 11.09 -11.66 -5.27
CA LEU A 165 12.25 -12.04 -4.45
C LEU A 165 13.52 -12.30 -5.28
N LYS A 166 13.39 -12.93 -6.46
CA LYS A 166 14.53 -13.20 -7.34
C LYS A 166 15.20 -11.89 -7.78
N ALA A 167 14.43 -10.91 -8.21
CA ALA A 167 14.97 -9.62 -8.66
C ALA A 167 15.53 -8.81 -7.49
N LEU A 168 14.89 -8.89 -6.32
CA LEU A 168 15.35 -8.23 -5.10
C LEU A 168 16.71 -8.81 -4.63
N SER A 169 16.90 -10.12 -4.73
CA SER A 169 18.11 -10.83 -4.25
C SER A 169 19.27 -10.82 -5.25
N ASP A 170 19.06 -10.37 -6.47
CA ASP A 170 20.05 -10.37 -7.55
C ASP A 170 20.48 -8.94 -7.89
N PRO A 171 21.67 -8.48 -7.46
CA PRO A 171 22.15 -7.13 -7.74
C PRO A 171 22.22 -6.80 -9.24
N SER A 172 22.35 -7.80 -10.13
CA SER A 172 22.33 -7.57 -11.58
C SER A 172 20.97 -7.07 -12.11
N GLN A 173 19.92 -7.24 -11.31
CA GLN A 173 18.57 -6.74 -11.61
C GLN A 173 18.33 -5.31 -11.14
N HIS A 174 19.17 -4.77 -10.25
CA HIS A 174 18.95 -3.43 -9.69
C HIS A 174 18.96 -2.31 -10.74
N PRO A 175 19.80 -2.33 -11.80
CA PRO A 175 19.73 -1.30 -12.85
C PRO A 175 18.39 -1.23 -13.57
N ARG A 176 17.68 -2.35 -13.77
CA ARG A 176 16.33 -2.30 -14.34
C ARG A 176 15.27 -1.79 -13.36
N LEU A 177 15.45 -2.05 -12.05
CA LEU A 177 14.58 -1.48 -11.02
C LEU A 177 14.76 0.03 -10.92
N GLU A 178 16.01 0.52 -11.00
CA GLU A 178 16.33 1.94 -11.12
C GLU A 178 15.65 2.57 -12.35
N ALA A 179 15.81 1.94 -13.51
CA ALA A 179 15.18 2.41 -14.74
C ALA A 179 13.66 2.50 -14.62
N TYR A 180 13.02 1.50 -14.00
CA TYR A 180 11.58 1.50 -13.72
C TYR A 180 11.17 2.67 -12.82
N VAL A 181 11.80 2.81 -11.64
CA VAL A 181 11.46 3.86 -10.68
C VAL A 181 11.65 5.24 -11.30
N THR A 182 12.83 5.47 -11.90
CA THR A 182 13.18 6.76 -12.50
C THR A 182 12.22 7.12 -13.64
N ALA A 183 11.93 6.17 -14.55
CA ALA A 183 11.05 6.43 -15.69
C ALA A 183 9.61 6.74 -15.26
N ILE A 184 9.05 5.97 -14.33
CA ILE A 184 7.67 6.18 -13.86
C ILE A 184 7.55 7.51 -13.12
N VAL A 185 8.46 7.78 -12.17
CA VAL A 185 8.42 9.04 -11.42
C VAL A 185 8.64 10.22 -12.34
N PHE A 186 9.58 10.14 -13.30
CA PHE A 186 9.85 11.19 -14.28
C PHE A 186 8.64 11.48 -15.17
N ALA A 187 7.91 10.46 -15.62
CA ALA A 187 6.74 10.62 -16.48
C ALA A 187 5.63 11.46 -15.82
N PHE A 188 5.51 11.40 -14.49
CA PHE A 188 4.44 12.08 -13.73
C PHE A 188 4.97 13.05 -12.68
N ARG A 189 6.25 13.45 -12.73
CA ARG A 189 6.91 14.27 -11.71
C ARG A 189 6.26 15.62 -11.41
N ASP A 190 5.60 16.21 -12.41
CA ASP A 190 4.93 17.50 -12.29
C ASP A 190 3.41 17.40 -12.42
N ASP A 191 2.87 16.17 -12.33
CA ASP A 191 1.45 15.88 -12.52
C ASP A 191 0.68 16.06 -11.19
N GLU A 192 -0.19 17.06 -11.13
CA GLU A 192 -1.01 17.37 -9.96
C GLU A 192 -2.03 16.27 -9.59
N ARG A 193 -2.34 15.35 -10.52
CA ARG A 193 -3.20 14.18 -10.25
C ARG A 193 -2.52 13.17 -9.34
N VAL A 194 -1.18 13.15 -9.33
CA VAL A 194 -0.37 12.35 -8.41
C VAL A 194 -0.27 13.08 -7.07
N LEU A 195 -0.75 12.45 -6.01
CA LEU A 195 -0.73 12.99 -4.65
C LEU A 195 0.66 12.88 -4.01
N ALA A 196 1.23 11.69 -4.09
CA ALA A 196 2.51 11.33 -3.46
C ALA A 196 3.04 10.03 -4.08
N TRP A 197 4.32 9.75 -3.86
CA TRP A 197 4.97 8.50 -4.21
C TRP A 197 5.21 7.66 -2.96
N ASP A 198 4.62 6.47 -2.90
CA ASP A 198 4.93 5.47 -1.88
C ASP A 198 5.98 4.52 -2.44
N ILE A 199 7.19 4.67 -1.97
CA ILE A 199 8.35 4.00 -2.56
C ILE A 199 8.28 2.50 -2.35
N TRP A 200 7.79 2.07 -1.17
CA TRP A 200 7.70 0.64 -0.86
C TRP A 200 6.65 0.36 0.20
N ASN A 201 5.67 -0.45 -0.14
CA ASN A 201 4.69 -0.96 0.80
C ASN A 201 5.27 -2.05 1.68
N GLU A 202 5.18 -1.88 3.01
CA GLU A 202 5.57 -2.87 4.02
C GLU A 202 6.87 -3.62 3.67
N PRO A 203 8.00 -2.93 3.52
CA PRO A 203 9.23 -3.49 2.94
C PRO A 203 9.78 -4.70 3.69
N ASP A 204 9.55 -4.79 5.00
CA ASP A 204 9.95 -5.90 5.86
C ASP A 204 8.86 -6.99 6.00
N ASN A 205 7.73 -6.88 5.28
CA ASN A 205 6.69 -7.91 5.35
C ASN A 205 7.23 -9.25 4.87
N GLY A 206 7.13 -10.25 5.75
CA GLY A 206 7.46 -11.63 5.44
C GLY A 206 6.32 -12.29 4.66
N HIS A 207 6.62 -13.42 4.04
CA HIS A 207 5.64 -14.13 3.24
C HIS A 207 4.73 -15.02 4.10
N GLU A 208 3.41 -14.94 3.88
CA GLU A 208 2.34 -15.83 4.39
C GLU A 208 2.23 -16.01 5.93
N VAL A 209 2.34 -17.25 6.41
CA VAL A 209 1.93 -17.65 7.77
C VAL A 209 2.82 -17.05 8.85
N ASP A 210 4.08 -16.82 8.56
CA ASP A 210 5.11 -16.40 9.52
C ASP A 210 5.50 -14.93 9.39
N GLN A 211 4.78 -14.17 8.56
CA GLN A 211 5.11 -12.79 8.16
C GLN A 211 5.36 -11.81 9.33
N CYS A 212 4.76 -12.06 10.49
CA CYS A 212 4.91 -11.20 11.67
C CYS A 212 5.93 -11.73 12.69
N LYS A 213 6.67 -12.81 12.41
CA LYS A 213 7.71 -13.27 13.33
C LYS A 213 8.92 -12.33 13.26
N PRO A 214 9.46 -11.87 14.40
CA PRO A 214 10.57 -10.90 14.42
C PRO A 214 11.77 -11.29 13.56
N ALA A 215 12.18 -12.56 13.56
CA ALA A 215 13.29 -13.05 12.76
C ALA A 215 13.00 -12.97 11.24
N VAL A 216 11.76 -13.24 10.81
CA VAL A 216 11.35 -13.15 9.41
C VAL A 216 11.34 -11.69 8.95
N LEU A 217 10.77 -10.80 9.76
CA LEU A 217 10.75 -9.35 9.50
C LEU A 217 12.18 -8.80 9.41
N ALA A 218 13.06 -9.18 10.34
CA ALA A 218 14.43 -8.72 10.35
C ALA A 218 15.21 -9.20 9.12
N ALA A 219 15.07 -10.47 8.73
CA ALA A 219 15.72 -11.04 7.55
C ALA A 219 15.23 -10.37 6.26
N LYS A 220 13.92 -10.17 6.11
CA LYS A 220 13.34 -9.46 4.96
C LYS A 220 13.77 -7.99 4.96
N GLY A 221 13.74 -7.32 6.10
CA GLY A 221 14.18 -5.94 6.24
C GLY A 221 15.64 -5.76 5.86
N ALA A 222 16.51 -6.66 6.27
CA ALA A 222 17.93 -6.65 5.91
C ALA A 222 18.16 -6.80 4.39
N LEU A 223 17.36 -7.65 3.73
CA LEU A 223 17.43 -7.84 2.29
C LEU A 223 16.91 -6.61 1.52
N VAL A 224 15.84 -5.98 2.00
CA VAL A 224 15.18 -4.87 1.30
C VAL A 224 15.87 -3.54 1.56
N ALA A 225 16.43 -3.31 2.76
CA ALA A 225 16.93 -1.99 3.16
C ALA A 225 17.91 -1.33 2.17
N PRO A 226 18.90 -2.04 1.58
CA PRO A 226 19.80 -1.43 0.60
C PRO A 226 19.07 -0.95 -0.66
N VAL A 227 18.11 -1.75 -1.15
CA VAL A 227 17.34 -1.41 -2.37
C VAL A 227 16.30 -0.33 -2.07
N LEU A 228 15.70 -0.32 -0.89
CA LEU A 228 14.79 0.74 -0.46
C LEU A 228 15.51 2.11 -0.39
N ALA A 229 16.72 2.15 0.17
CA ALA A 229 17.52 3.37 0.19
C ALA A 229 17.79 3.88 -1.24
N GLN A 230 18.22 2.98 -2.13
CA GLN A 230 18.44 3.29 -3.53
C GLN A 230 17.14 3.75 -4.23
N ALA A 231 16.01 3.09 -3.96
CA ALA A 231 14.73 3.44 -4.57
C ALA A 231 14.26 4.86 -4.23
N PHE A 232 14.51 5.32 -3.00
CA PHE A 232 14.30 6.72 -2.64
C PHE A 232 15.18 7.65 -3.48
N GLU A 233 16.48 7.33 -3.64
CA GLU A 233 17.40 8.14 -4.44
C GLU A 233 16.99 8.13 -5.93
N TRP A 234 16.65 6.99 -6.50
CA TRP A 234 16.17 6.90 -7.88
C TRP A 234 14.94 7.78 -8.14
N ALA A 235 13.98 7.75 -7.20
CA ALA A 235 12.80 8.59 -7.28
C ALA A 235 13.16 10.09 -7.16
N ARG A 236 14.09 10.46 -6.27
CA ARG A 236 14.55 11.85 -6.13
C ARG A 236 15.31 12.35 -7.34
N HIS A 237 16.11 11.52 -7.99
CA HIS A 237 16.80 11.91 -9.22
C HIS A 237 15.83 12.27 -10.36
N ALA A 238 14.62 11.73 -10.35
CA ALA A 238 13.56 12.15 -11.26
C ALA A 238 12.96 13.55 -10.91
N ASN A 239 13.33 14.11 -9.76
CA ASN A 239 12.94 15.42 -9.26
C ASN A 239 11.42 15.67 -9.25
N PRO A 240 10.62 14.83 -8.55
CA PRO A 240 9.18 15.00 -8.48
C PRO A 240 8.78 16.21 -7.64
N SER A 241 7.72 16.90 -8.06
CA SER A 241 7.07 17.95 -7.27
C SER A 241 6.17 17.40 -6.15
N GLN A 242 5.99 16.09 -6.10
CA GLN A 242 5.22 15.38 -5.07
C GLN A 242 6.14 14.80 -4.00
N PRO A 243 5.65 14.64 -2.75
CA PRO A 243 6.44 14.06 -1.67
C PRO A 243 6.62 12.55 -1.81
N LEU A 244 7.74 12.05 -1.29
CA LEU A 244 8.06 10.64 -1.19
C LEU A 244 7.77 10.12 0.22
N THR A 245 7.34 8.84 0.32
CA THR A 245 7.12 8.16 1.60
C THR A 245 7.35 6.66 1.47
N SER A 246 7.50 5.97 2.60
CA SER A 246 7.34 4.52 2.75
C SER A 246 6.81 4.23 4.14
N GLY A 247 5.65 3.57 4.23
CA GLY A 247 4.88 3.44 5.46
C GLY A 247 5.43 2.41 6.44
N ILE A 248 5.53 2.78 7.71
CA ILE A 248 5.79 1.83 8.80
C ILE A 248 4.48 1.18 9.27
N TRP A 249 4.50 -0.10 9.69
CA TRP A 249 3.27 -0.84 9.94
C TRP A 249 3.22 -1.63 11.25
N LEU A 250 4.30 -2.24 11.68
CA LEU A 250 4.38 -3.04 12.91
C LEU A 250 5.30 -2.41 13.96
N GLY A 251 5.18 -2.88 15.19
CA GLY A 251 6.07 -2.55 16.28
C GLY A 251 5.61 -1.42 17.19
N ASP A 252 6.48 -1.07 18.10
CA ASP A 252 6.37 0.04 19.03
C ASP A 252 7.25 1.20 18.52
N TRP A 253 6.63 2.34 18.26
CA TRP A 253 7.31 3.52 17.72
C TRP A 253 7.43 4.63 18.76
N SER A 254 7.25 4.30 20.04
CA SER A 254 7.26 5.29 21.14
C SER A 254 8.62 5.94 21.36
N ASP A 255 9.69 5.20 21.06
CA ASP A 255 11.07 5.65 21.17
C ASP A 255 11.88 5.24 19.93
N GLU A 256 12.92 6.02 19.58
CA GLU A 256 13.78 5.73 18.43
C GLU A 256 14.61 4.47 18.61
N VAL A 257 14.96 4.11 19.85
CA VAL A 257 15.70 2.89 20.15
C VAL A 257 14.89 1.61 19.89
N LEU A 258 13.56 1.72 19.86
CA LEU A 258 12.65 0.61 19.57
C LEU A 258 12.41 0.41 18.08
N LEU A 259 12.78 1.38 17.25
CA LEU A 259 12.63 1.26 15.80
C LEU A 259 13.59 0.22 15.24
N SER A 260 13.10 -0.63 14.34
CA SER A 260 13.97 -1.49 13.54
C SER A 260 14.81 -0.66 12.55
N ALA A 261 15.89 -1.24 12.01
CA ALA A 261 16.73 -0.57 11.02
C ALA A 261 15.93 -0.11 9.79
N ILE A 262 15.01 -0.95 9.30
CA ILE A 262 14.16 -0.60 8.16
C ILE A 262 13.20 0.55 8.49
N GLN A 263 12.62 0.59 9.69
CA GLN A 263 11.74 1.66 10.11
C GLN A 263 12.48 2.99 10.25
N ARG A 264 13.70 2.98 10.79
CA ARG A 264 14.56 4.18 10.82
C ARG A 264 14.82 4.69 9.40
N LEU A 265 15.14 3.80 8.46
CA LEU A 265 15.34 4.17 7.05
C LEU A 265 14.08 4.76 6.43
N GLN A 266 12.92 4.12 6.58
CA GLN A 266 11.64 4.63 6.08
C GLN A 266 11.35 6.04 6.59
N LEU A 267 11.48 6.26 7.90
CA LEU A 267 11.23 7.56 8.53
C LEU A 267 12.26 8.62 8.15
N ALA A 268 13.54 8.23 7.99
CA ALA A 268 14.61 9.16 7.62
C ALA A 268 14.51 9.63 6.16
N CYS A 269 14.06 8.75 5.23
CA CYS A 269 13.98 9.08 3.81
C CYS A 269 12.67 9.77 3.40
N SER A 270 11.62 9.66 4.20
CA SER A 270 10.27 10.11 3.85
C SER A 270 10.08 11.63 4.04
N ASP A 271 9.50 12.30 3.06
CA ASP A 271 9.11 13.72 3.13
C ASP A 271 7.88 13.90 4.03
N ILE A 272 6.95 12.96 3.97
CA ILE A 272 5.74 12.84 4.78
C ILE A 272 5.73 11.47 5.44
N ILE A 273 5.17 11.37 6.64
CA ILE A 273 5.11 10.09 7.36
C ILE A 273 3.86 9.33 6.95
N SER A 274 4.03 8.12 6.43
CA SER A 274 2.91 7.18 6.25
C SER A 274 3.01 5.99 7.22
N PHE A 275 1.86 5.43 7.59
CA PHE A 275 1.79 4.28 8.48
C PHE A 275 0.53 3.45 8.28
N HIS A 276 0.56 2.19 8.72
CA HIS A 276 -0.61 1.32 8.74
C HIS A 276 -1.10 1.07 10.16
N SER A 277 -2.41 1.00 10.34
CA SER A 277 -2.99 0.69 11.64
C SER A 277 -4.37 0.05 11.53
N TYR A 278 -4.44 -1.25 11.69
CA TYR A 278 -5.68 -2.00 11.80
C TYR A 278 -6.13 -2.20 13.25
N MET A 279 -5.77 -1.26 14.12
CA MET A 279 -6.04 -1.32 15.55
C MET A 279 -7.25 -0.45 15.91
N LYS A 280 -7.75 -0.61 17.15
CA LYS A 280 -8.81 0.22 17.72
C LYS A 280 -8.38 1.68 17.87
N ALA A 281 -9.34 2.60 17.95
CA ALA A 281 -9.15 4.05 17.98
C ALA A 281 -8.09 4.54 18.99
N ASN A 282 -8.04 3.98 20.20
CA ASN A 282 -7.05 4.40 21.20
C ASN A 282 -5.62 4.05 20.79
N ALA A 283 -5.39 2.87 20.22
CA ALA A 283 -4.09 2.48 19.72
C ALA A 283 -3.70 3.29 18.46
N PHE A 284 -4.67 3.58 17.59
CA PHE A 284 -4.48 4.49 16.46
C PHE A 284 -4.03 5.88 16.94
N ARG A 285 -4.77 6.49 17.90
CA ARG A 285 -4.40 7.79 18.50
C ARG A 285 -3.00 7.76 19.11
N GLN A 286 -2.63 6.65 19.75
CA GLN A 286 -1.30 6.48 20.33
C GLN A 286 -0.20 6.45 19.26
N ARG A 287 -0.39 5.74 18.16
CA ARG A 287 0.55 5.70 17.02
C ARG A 287 0.72 7.08 16.39
N VAL A 288 -0.37 7.80 16.16
CA VAL A 288 -0.31 9.19 15.67
C VAL A 288 0.49 10.07 16.62
N ARG A 289 0.27 9.93 17.94
CA ARG A 289 1.02 10.70 18.95
C ARG A 289 2.53 10.43 18.87
N TRP A 290 2.93 9.18 18.69
CA TRP A 290 4.34 8.82 18.53
C TRP A 290 4.95 9.45 17.27
N LEU A 291 4.21 9.44 16.16
CA LEU A 291 4.70 9.97 14.88
C LEU A 291 4.76 11.51 14.83
N LYS A 292 3.95 12.19 15.63
CA LYS A 292 3.98 13.67 15.69
C LYS A 292 5.34 14.26 16.09
N ARG A 293 6.21 13.49 16.77
CA ARG A 293 7.55 13.95 17.13
C ARG A 293 8.44 14.27 15.92
N PHE A 294 8.20 13.66 14.77
CA PHE A 294 8.95 13.92 13.55
C PHE A 294 8.57 15.24 12.86
N GLY A 295 7.50 15.91 13.31
CA GLY A 295 7.08 17.23 12.83
C GLY A 295 6.60 17.29 11.39
N ARG A 296 6.36 16.16 10.74
CA ARG A 296 5.91 16.02 9.36
C ARG A 296 4.43 15.67 9.25
N PRO A 297 3.76 15.97 8.12
CA PRO A 297 2.42 15.47 7.85
C PRO A 297 2.33 13.94 8.00
N ILE A 298 1.19 13.46 8.52
CA ILE A 298 0.98 12.05 8.83
C ILE A 298 -0.20 11.52 8.02
N LEU A 299 0.01 10.41 7.33
CA LEU A 299 -1.01 9.71 6.54
C LEU A 299 -1.12 8.26 7.02
N CYS A 300 -2.31 7.86 7.44
CA CYS A 300 -2.62 6.44 7.64
C CYS A 300 -3.00 5.83 6.30
N THR A 301 -2.04 5.19 5.65
CA THR A 301 -2.21 4.64 4.30
C THR A 301 -2.92 3.30 4.26
N GLU A 302 -3.13 2.67 5.44
CA GLU A 302 -4.00 1.51 5.57
C GLU A 302 -4.68 1.45 6.94
N PHE A 303 -6.00 1.37 6.92
CA PHE A 303 -6.81 1.06 8.08
C PHE A 303 -8.08 0.30 7.63
N MET A 304 -8.97 0.02 8.53
CA MET A 304 -10.25 -0.63 8.34
C MET A 304 -10.14 -2.16 8.23
N ALA A 305 -10.36 -2.80 9.36
CA ALA A 305 -10.53 -4.24 9.50
C ALA A 305 -11.59 -4.47 10.58
N ARG A 306 -12.83 -4.72 10.19
CA ARG A 306 -14.00 -4.66 11.10
C ARG A 306 -13.87 -5.54 12.33
N THR A 307 -13.35 -6.76 12.17
CA THR A 307 -13.26 -7.72 13.28
C THR A 307 -12.17 -7.36 14.30
N THR A 308 -11.23 -6.47 13.96
CA THR A 308 -10.21 -5.95 14.89
C THR A 308 -10.73 -4.73 15.67
N GLY A 309 -11.84 -4.14 15.23
CA GLY A 309 -12.39 -2.89 15.76
C GLY A 309 -11.80 -1.64 15.11
N SER A 310 -11.02 -1.78 14.03
CA SER A 310 -10.64 -0.69 13.14
C SER A 310 -11.78 -0.48 12.13
N THR A 311 -12.71 0.41 12.43
CA THR A 311 -13.88 0.73 11.60
C THR A 311 -13.88 2.19 11.20
N PHE A 312 -14.71 2.57 10.23
CA PHE A 312 -14.84 3.96 9.82
C PHE A 312 -15.25 4.86 10.99
N GLU A 313 -16.25 4.43 11.77
CA GLU A 313 -16.78 5.18 12.90
C GLU A 313 -15.78 5.31 14.05
N ALA A 314 -14.89 4.33 14.21
CA ALA A 314 -13.87 4.35 15.25
C ALA A 314 -12.65 5.21 14.86
N ILE A 315 -12.22 5.14 13.60
CA ILE A 315 -10.93 5.70 13.16
C ILE A 315 -11.07 7.09 12.55
N LEU A 316 -12.02 7.32 11.64
CA LEU A 316 -12.11 8.59 10.90
C LEU A 316 -12.32 9.82 11.78
N PRO A 317 -13.13 9.79 12.87
CA PRO A 317 -13.22 10.94 13.77
C PRO A 317 -11.87 11.30 14.40
N VAL A 318 -11.09 10.29 14.80
CA VAL A 318 -9.76 10.49 15.38
C VAL A 318 -8.79 11.02 14.33
N ALA A 319 -8.80 10.46 13.12
CA ALA A 319 -7.96 10.91 12.02
C ALA A 319 -8.25 12.37 11.67
N LYS A 320 -9.52 12.75 11.56
CA LYS A 320 -9.96 14.12 11.28
C LYS A 320 -9.53 15.09 12.38
N GLU A 321 -9.79 14.74 13.65
CA GLU A 321 -9.39 15.51 14.82
C GLU A 321 -7.88 15.76 14.87
N GLN A 322 -7.08 14.75 14.50
CA GLN A 322 -5.63 14.81 14.56
C GLN A 322 -4.98 15.39 13.28
N GLY A 323 -5.76 15.72 12.24
CA GLY A 323 -5.26 16.19 10.96
C GLY A 323 -4.50 15.11 10.17
N VAL A 324 -4.93 13.85 10.27
CA VAL A 324 -4.29 12.69 9.62
C VAL A 324 -5.14 12.27 8.42
N ALA A 325 -4.52 12.11 7.27
CA ALA A 325 -5.14 11.47 6.11
C ALA A 325 -5.41 9.99 6.39
N ALA A 326 -6.48 9.41 5.82
CA ALA A 326 -6.84 8.04 6.11
C ALA A 326 -7.34 7.28 4.87
N PHE A 327 -6.68 6.15 4.54
CA PHE A 327 -7.00 5.30 3.41
C PHE A 327 -7.44 3.92 3.92
N CYS A 328 -8.68 3.54 3.68
CA CYS A 328 -9.12 2.19 4.02
C CYS A 328 -8.51 1.15 3.07
N TRP A 329 -8.36 -0.09 3.53
CA TRP A 329 -8.02 -1.21 2.65
C TRP A 329 -9.29 -1.75 2.00
N GLY A 330 -9.26 -1.87 0.64
CA GLY A 330 -10.39 -2.35 -0.14
C GLY A 330 -11.52 -1.32 -0.32
N LEU A 331 -12.28 -1.48 -1.39
CA LEU A 331 -13.46 -0.69 -1.71
C LEU A 331 -14.60 -1.58 -2.20
N VAL A 332 -14.39 -2.28 -3.31
CA VAL A 332 -15.37 -3.13 -3.96
C VAL A 332 -14.96 -4.59 -3.83
N LEU A 333 -15.90 -5.43 -3.41
CA LEU A 333 -15.69 -6.88 -3.36
C LEU A 333 -15.29 -7.39 -4.73
N GLY A 334 -14.11 -7.99 -4.81
CA GLY A 334 -13.52 -8.46 -6.05
C GLY A 334 -12.70 -9.73 -5.90
N ARG A 335 -11.88 -9.99 -6.92
CA ARG A 335 -11.03 -11.18 -7.00
C ARG A 335 -9.92 -11.23 -5.94
N THR A 336 -9.56 -10.11 -5.33
CA THR A 336 -8.65 -10.05 -4.18
C THR A 336 -9.19 -10.77 -2.94
N GLN A 337 -10.52 -10.92 -2.83
CA GLN A 337 -11.19 -11.50 -1.66
C GLN A 337 -10.84 -10.79 -0.33
N THR A 338 -10.60 -9.49 -0.36
CA THR A 338 -10.26 -8.67 0.82
C THR A 338 -11.41 -8.51 1.83
N HIS A 339 -12.62 -8.91 1.43
CA HIS A 339 -13.75 -9.08 2.37
C HIS A 339 -13.53 -10.20 3.39
N LEU A 340 -12.60 -11.13 3.15
CA LEU A 340 -12.26 -12.23 4.06
C LEU A 340 -11.20 -11.78 5.07
N PRO A 341 -11.19 -12.34 6.30
CA PRO A 341 -10.13 -12.05 7.28
C PRO A 341 -8.80 -12.72 6.88
N TRP A 342 -7.67 -12.15 7.31
CA TRP A 342 -6.31 -12.68 7.06
C TRP A 342 -6.15 -14.15 7.51
N LYS A 343 -6.74 -14.52 8.65
CA LYS A 343 -6.74 -15.90 9.15
C LYS A 343 -8.19 -16.32 9.41
N PRO A 344 -8.80 -17.11 8.53
CA PRO A 344 -10.15 -17.60 8.76
C PRO A 344 -10.19 -18.50 10.00
N SER A 345 -10.92 -18.08 11.02
CA SER A 345 -11.20 -18.92 12.19
C SER A 345 -12.30 -19.92 11.84
N LYS A 346 -12.05 -21.22 12.01
CA LYS A 346 -13.08 -22.27 11.86
C LYS A 346 -14.26 -22.06 12.83
N LYS A 347 -14.07 -21.29 13.92
CA LYS A 347 -15.09 -21.00 14.94
C LYS A 347 -15.92 -19.76 14.63
N ASP A 348 -15.50 -18.91 13.69
CA ASP A 348 -16.10 -17.60 13.44
C ASP A 348 -17.14 -17.66 12.34
N LYS A 349 -18.32 -18.28 12.66
CA LYS A 349 -19.50 -18.16 11.76
C LYS A 349 -19.90 -16.71 11.54
N LYS A 350 -19.62 -15.78 12.48
CA LYS A 350 -19.87 -14.34 12.34
C LYS A 350 -18.93 -13.67 11.33
N ALA A 351 -17.68 -14.11 11.22
CA ALA A 351 -16.71 -13.56 10.25
C ALA A 351 -17.10 -13.84 8.79
N ARG A 352 -17.93 -14.83 8.52
CA ARG A 352 -18.48 -15.09 7.17
C ARG A 352 -19.58 -14.12 6.76
N VAL A 353 -20.20 -13.46 7.72
CA VAL A 353 -21.31 -12.51 7.51
C VAL A 353 -20.82 -11.07 7.52
N MET A 354 -19.75 -10.77 8.30
CA MET A 354 -19.15 -9.46 8.40
C MET A 354 -17.90 -9.41 7.55
N TRP A 355 -17.94 -8.63 6.46
CA TRP A 355 -16.77 -8.42 5.62
C TRP A 355 -15.64 -7.74 6.41
N PHE A 356 -14.41 -8.13 6.08
CA PHE A 356 -13.23 -7.66 6.80
C PHE A 356 -12.86 -6.24 6.39
N HIS A 357 -12.73 -5.99 5.09
CA HIS A 357 -12.36 -4.69 4.55
C HIS A 357 -13.42 -4.07 3.61
N ASP A 358 -13.80 -4.76 2.53
CA ASP A 358 -14.57 -4.17 1.43
C ASP A 358 -15.87 -3.48 1.87
N VAL A 359 -16.27 -2.44 1.14
CA VAL A 359 -17.38 -1.54 1.47
C VAL A 359 -18.60 -1.81 0.59
N LEU A 360 -18.35 -2.07 -0.69
CA LEU A 360 -19.38 -2.18 -1.72
C LEU A 360 -19.40 -3.59 -2.36
N HIS A 361 -20.58 -4.03 -2.74
CA HIS A 361 -20.76 -5.16 -3.63
C HIS A 361 -20.33 -4.79 -5.06
N PRO A 362 -20.14 -5.79 -5.98
CA PRO A 362 -19.76 -5.54 -7.39
C PRO A 362 -20.81 -4.73 -8.18
N ASP A 363 -22.00 -4.60 -7.68
CA ASP A 363 -23.10 -3.79 -8.24
C ASP A 363 -23.23 -2.40 -7.58
N GLY A 364 -22.28 -2.03 -6.72
CA GLY A 364 -22.26 -0.74 -6.01
C GLY A 364 -23.11 -0.69 -4.75
N ARG A 365 -23.89 -1.72 -4.43
CA ARG A 365 -24.68 -1.74 -3.18
C ARG A 365 -23.77 -1.78 -1.96
N PRO A 366 -24.04 -0.98 -0.93
CA PRO A 366 -23.30 -1.03 0.33
C PRO A 366 -23.42 -2.41 1.00
N HIS A 367 -22.29 -2.96 1.49
CA HIS A 367 -22.35 -4.09 2.42
C HIS A 367 -23.03 -3.70 3.72
N ARG A 368 -22.75 -2.48 4.21
CA ARG A 368 -23.36 -1.93 5.44
C ARG A 368 -23.83 -0.49 5.17
N PRO A 369 -25.12 -0.27 4.91
CA PRO A 369 -25.64 1.05 4.55
C PRO A 369 -25.28 2.16 5.54
N HIS A 370 -25.28 1.88 6.86
CA HIS A 370 -24.94 2.87 7.88
C HIS A 370 -23.48 3.32 7.83
N GLU A 371 -22.53 2.47 7.40
CA GLU A 371 -21.12 2.86 7.20
C GLU A 371 -20.99 3.84 6.04
N VAL A 372 -21.72 3.62 4.96
CA VAL A 372 -21.77 4.54 3.81
C VAL A 372 -22.40 5.87 4.20
N GLU A 373 -23.49 5.85 4.97
CA GLU A 373 -24.10 7.07 5.49
C GLU A 373 -23.13 7.83 6.40
N PHE A 374 -22.41 7.12 7.27
CA PHE A 374 -21.39 7.70 8.13
C PHE A 374 -20.25 8.32 7.31
N LEU A 375 -19.73 7.61 6.30
CA LEU A 375 -18.68 8.11 5.40
C LEU A 375 -19.11 9.42 4.74
N ARG A 376 -20.28 9.45 4.10
CA ARG A 376 -20.82 10.67 3.47
C ARG A 376 -20.94 11.83 4.46
N LYS A 377 -21.38 11.56 5.68
CA LYS A 377 -21.52 12.58 6.74
C LYS A 377 -20.17 13.14 7.16
N ILE A 378 -19.17 12.30 7.43
CA ILE A 378 -17.88 12.75 7.97
C ILE A 378 -17.00 13.43 6.91
N THR A 379 -17.11 13.02 5.64
CA THR A 379 -16.45 13.62 4.50
C THR A 379 -17.14 14.88 3.99
N GLY A 380 -18.41 15.09 4.35
CA GLY A 380 -19.22 16.20 3.84
C GLY A 380 -19.78 15.96 2.45
N ALA A 381 -19.75 14.73 1.93
CA ALA A 381 -20.37 14.40 0.65
C ALA A 381 -21.90 14.59 0.71
N ALA A 382 -22.43 15.36 -0.22
CA ALA A 382 -23.87 15.56 -0.31
C ALA A 382 -24.57 14.23 -0.66
N LYS A 383 -25.74 13.97 -0.04
CA LYS A 383 -26.63 12.92 -0.57
C LYS A 383 -26.97 13.28 -2.01
N LYS A 384 -26.75 12.40 -2.99
CA LYS A 384 -27.43 12.53 -4.28
C LYS A 384 -28.95 12.64 -3.95
N ARG A 385 -29.58 13.73 -4.37
CA ARG A 385 -31.05 13.81 -4.39
C ARG A 385 -31.48 12.83 -5.47
N ASP A 386 -32.20 11.79 -5.08
CA ASP A 386 -32.85 10.85 -5.99
C ASP A 386 -33.75 11.60 -6.98
#